data_c87d1c71ee1135b21736373c2ae16d04
#
_entry.id   c87d1c71ee1135b21736373c2ae16d04
#
_cell.length_a   1.000
_cell.length_b   1.000
_cell.length_c   1.000
_cell.angle_alpha   90.00
_cell.angle_beta   90.00
_cell.angle_gamma   90.00
#
_symmetry.space_group_name_H-M   'P 1'
#
loop_
_entity.id
_entity.type
_entity.pdbx_description
1 polymer ?
#
loop_
_entity_poly.entity_id
_entity_poly.type
_entity_poly.pdbx_seq_one_letter_code
_entity_poly.pdbx_strand_id
1 'polypeptide(L)'
;KPTAGIPDPKLKTPSLNRISLLSAGRLRLKQQFLGKSMVASANVTGPQPVGEKRVAFHHLNWQAYQQILQALGESRSARLTYDRGILEITMPLEDHEFAAELIGRFIYFLVSELGQRIKSMRSTTIEREDLNRSPEPDNAFYITNQPQVAGRTVDFQNDPPPDLVVEVDITHTDIDKLSLYAALGVPEFWRFNGKEWRIYQLQGGRYQECDTSPTFPFVPKDKLYEFLTLARQDEIEAEQVLRSWVKQQMQDNP
;
A
#
# COMPACT_ATOMS: atom_id res chain seq x y z
N LYS A 1 27.69 58.07 -20.34
CA LYS A 1 28.10 58.25 -18.96
C LYS A 1 27.50 57.14 -18.11
N PRO A 2 28.22 56.65 -17.11
CA PRO A 2 28.60 55.26 -17.15
C PRO A 2 27.75 54.37 -16.22
N THR A 3 27.70 53.12 -16.61
CA THR A 3 27.15 51.95 -15.94
C THR A 3 27.94 51.60 -14.68
N ALA A 4 27.24 51.38 -13.58
CA ALA A 4 27.80 50.76 -12.38
C ALA A 4 27.45 49.28 -12.33
N GLY A 5 28.50 48.43 -12.26
CA GLY A 5 28.37 46.97 -12.19
C GLY A 5 27.94 46.48 -10.80
N ILE A 6 27.18 45.41 -10.82
CA ILE A 6 26.76 44.64 -9.64
C ILE A 6 27.75 43.52 -9.44
N PRO A 7 28.31 43.26 -8.25
CA PRO A 7 29.16 42.10 -8.01
C PRO A 7 28.34 40.86 -7.69
N ASP A 8 28.74 39.75 -8.29
CA ASP A 8 28.25 38.37 -8.13
C ASP A 8 28.67 37.78 -6.76
N PRO A 9 27.78 37.31 -5.89
CA PRO A 9 28.16 36.56 -4.72
C PRO A 9 28.24 35.06 -5.01
N LYS A 10 29.45 34.55 -5.10
CA LYS A 10 29.74 33.11 -5.12
C LYS A 10 29.26 32.45 -3.81
N LEU A 11 28.11 31.79 -3.86
CA LEU A 11 27.66 30.84 -2.85
C LEU A 11 28.45 29.55 -3.00
N LYS A 12 29.29 29.26 -2.01
CA LYS A 12 29.93 27.98 -1.84
C LYS A 12 28.90 26.96 -1.37
N THR A 13 28.57 26.00 -2.20
CA THR A 13 27.85 24.78 -1.80
C THR A 13 28.74 23.88 -0.95
N PRO A 14 28.26 23.36 0.21
CA PRO A 14 28.98 22.34 0.93
C PRO A 14 28.89 21.01 0.16
N SER A 15 30.04 20.40 -0.09
CA SER A 15 30.16 19.05 -0.67
C SER A 15 29.50 18.03 0.25
N LEU A 16 28.47 17.34 -0.25
CA LEU A 16 27.93 16.12 0.35
C LEU A 16 28.97 15.02 0.25
N ASN A 17 29.59 14.68 1.39
CA ASN A 17 30.42 13.51 1.54
C ASN A 17 29.60 12.24 1.22
N ARG A 18 30.05 11.49 0.23
CA ARG A 18 29.60 10.13 -0.07
C ARG A 18 29.82 9.26 1.18
N ILE A 19 28.73 8.82 1.79
CA ILE A 19 28.76 7.74 2.77
C ILE A 19 28.95 6.44 1.99
N SER A 20 30.15 5.89 2.02
CA SER A 20 30.42 4.55 1.52
C SER A 20 29.78 3.53 2.46
N LEU A 21 28.88 2.73 1.91
CA LEU A 21 28.32 1.55 2.59
C LEU A 21 29.42 0.49 2.71
N LEU A 22 30.02 0.38 3.88
CA LEU A 22 30.85 -0.76 4.26
C LEU A 22 30.09 -1.61 5.29
N SER A 23 29.90 -2.86 4.89
CA SER A 23 29.71 -4.11 5.68
C SER A 23 28.95 -4.08 7.01
N ALA A 24 27.94 -4.96 7.05
CA ALA A 24 27.37 -5.68 8.20
C ALA A 24 27.78 -5.15 9.61
N GLY A 25 26.98 -4.22 10.13
CA GLY A 25 27.09 -3.77 11.51
C GLY A 25 25.74 -3.30 12.02
N ARG A 26 25.35 -3.81 13.18
CA ARG A 26 24.14 -3.34 13.88
C ARG A 26 24.26 -1.84 14.14
N LEU A 27 23.48 -1.02 13.44
CA LEU A 27 23.32 0.39 13.75
C LEU A 27 22.44 0.50 15.00
N ARG A 28 23.04 0.76 16.16
CA ARG A 28 22.31 1.18 17.37
C ARG A 28 22.19 2.70 17.33
N LEU A 29 21.04 3.19 16.92
CA LEU A 29 20.65 4.58 17.16
C LEU A 29 20.15 4.70 18.61
N LYS A 30 21.02 5.20 19.50
CA LYS A 30 20.61 5.63 20.84
C LYS A 30 20.12 7.08 20.74
N GLN A 31 18.83 7.28 20.61
CA GLN A 31 18.21 8.53 21.01
C GLN A 31 17.29 8.24 22.20
N GLN A 32 17.59 8.87 23.33
CA GLN A 32 16.75 8.84 24.52
C GLN A 32 15.51 9.72 24.27
N PHE A 33 14.40 9.09 23.88
CA PHE A 33 13.09 9.68 24.06
C PHE A 33 12.36 8.86 25.11
N LEU A 34 12.13 9.46 26.27
CA LEU A 34 11.27 8.93 27.36
C LEU A 34 11.46 7.45 27.71
N GLY A 35 12.66 7.07 28.11
CA GLY A 35 12.89 5.87 28.93
C GLY A 35 12.77 4.50 28.26
N LYS A 36 12.53 4.40 26.92
CA LYS A 36 12.53 3.13 26.19
C LYS A 36 13.47 3.18 24.99
N SER A 37 14.31 2.17 24.86
CA SER A 37 15.25 2.01 23.73
C SER A 37 14.48 1.58 22.49
N MET A 38 14.58 2.33 21.38
CA MET A 38 14.11 1.90 20.06
C MET A 38 15.11 0.92 19.46
N VAL A 39 14.66 -0.23 19.00
CA VAL A 39 15.47 -1.21 18.27
C VAL A 39 14.95 -1.27 16.84
N ALA A 40 15.80 -0.88 15.88
CA ALA A 40 15.54 -1.13 14.47
C ALA A 40 16.06 -2.53 14.12
N SER A 41 15.21 -3.40 13.59
CA SER A 41 15.65 -4.68 13.04
C SER A 41 15.70 -4.55 11.52
N ALA A 42 16.89 -4.57 10.95
CA ALA A 42 17.07 -4.76 9.52
C ALA A 42 17.38 -6.24 9.30
N ASN A 43 16.44 -7.01 8.77
CA ASN A 43 16.70 -8.38 8.35
C ASN A 43 17.41 -8.36 6.98
N VAL A 44 18.74 -8.41 6.99
CA VAL A 44 19.54 -8.52 5.77
C VAL A 44 20.34 -9.83 5.85
N THR A 45 19.75 -10.94 5.38
CA THR A 45 20.49 -12.21 5.19
C THR A 45 19.95 -12.94 3.96
N GLY A 46 20.77 -13.03 2.90
CA GLY A 46 20.52 -13.79 1.68
C GLY A 46 20.24 -12.93 0.45
N PRO A 47 20.12 -13.54 -0.76
CA PRO A 47 19.66 -12.81 -1.94
C PRO A 47 18.27 -12.24 -1.66
N GLN A 48 18.18 -10.90 -1.64
CA GLN A 48 16.93 -10.20 -1.33
C GLN A 48 15.87 -10.55 -2.38
N PRO A 49 14.65 -10.88 -1.97
CA PRO A 49 13.53 -10.95 -2.90
C PRO A 49 13.40 -9.62 -3.63
N VAL A 50 13.16 -9.67 -4.95
CA VAL A 50 13.09 -8.49 -5.81
C VAL A 50 11.68 -7.89 -5.73
N GLY A 51 11.20 -7.52 -4.54
CA GLY A 51 9.84 -7.01 -4.35
C GLY A 51 9.82 -5.65 -3.68
N GLU A 52 10.25 -5.60 -2.46
CA GLU A 52 10.30 -4.38 -1.65
C GLU A 52 11.45 -4.44 -0.63
N LYS A 53 11.88 -3.26 -0.15
CA LYS A 53 12.73 -3.12 1.02
C LYS A 53 11.87 -2.65 2.18
N ARG A 54 12.01 -3.31 3.34
CA ARG A 54 11.19 -3.05 4.51
C ARG A 54 12.05 -2.92 5.76
N VAL A 55 11.70 -1.96 6.62
CA VAL A 55 12.31 -1.76 7.94
C VAL A 55 11.19 -1.61 8.96
N ALA A 56 11.25 -2.38 10.04
CA ALA A 56 10.30 -2.29 11.14
C ALA A 56 10.93 -1.66 12.38
N PHE A 57 10.16 -0.80 13.04
CA PHE A 57 10.47 -0.19 14.33
C PHE A 57 9.41 -0.62 15.33
N HIS A 58 9.84 -1.06 16.51
CA HIS A 58 8.96 -1.53 17.56
C HIS A 58 8.94 -0.56 18.74
N HIS A 59 7.88 -0.63 19.54
CA HIS A 59 7.70 0.18 20.75
C HIS A 59 7.59 1.69 20.49
N LEU A 60 7.10 2.08 19.32
CA LEU A 60 6.73 3.46 19.01
C LEU A 60 5.35 3.77 19.52
N ASN A 61 5.17 4.91 20.18
CA ASN A 61 3.84 5.43 20.46
C ASN A 61 3.31 6.24 19.27
N TRP A 62 2.02 6.56 19.29
CA TRP A 62 1.35 7.33 18.24
C TRP A 62 2.03 8.67 17.96
N GLN A 63 2.42 9.39 19.00
CA GLN A 63 3.09 10.68 18.85
C GLN A 63 4.43 10.57 18.12
N ALA A 64 5.23 9.55 18.41
CA ALA A 64 6.49 9.31 17.71
C ALA A 64 6.26 8.94 16.24
N TYR A 65 5.22 8.12 15.95
CA TYR A 65 4.80 7.84 14.58
C TYR A 65 4.43 9.14 13.84
N GLN A 66 3.60 10.00 14.42
CA GLN A 66 3.21 11.29 13.81
C GLN A 66 4.41 12.20 13.53
N GLN A 67 5.38 12.27 14.44
CA GLN A 67 6.61 13.04 14.21
C GLN A 67 7.43 12.49 13.03
N ILE A 68 7.52 11.17 12.90
CA ILE A 68 8.20 10.53 11.76
C ILE A 68 7.45 10.81 10.46
N LEU A 69 6.13 10.64 10.45
CA LEU A 69 5.28 10.92 9.29
C LEU A 69 5.46 12.37 8.81
N GLN A 70 5.40 13.33 9.73
CA GLN A 70 5.59 14.74 9.45
C GLN A 70 7.01 15.06 8.94
N ALA A 71 8.04 14.45 9.54
CA ALA A 71 9.43 14.66 9.14
C ALA A 71 9.74 14.13 7.74
N LEU A 72 9.10 13.01 7.33
CA LEU A 72 9.24 12.44 5.99
C LEU A 72 8.47 13.23 4.93
N GLY A 73 7.42 13.95 5.33
CA GLY A 73 6.61 14.78 4.43
C GLY A 73 5.76 13.96 3.44
N GLU A 74 5.02 14.69 2.60
CA GLU A 74 4.06 14.07 1.65
C GLU A 74 4.72 13.59 0.35
N SER A 75 5.88 14.12 -0.02
CA SER A 75 6.58 13.78 -1.28
C SER A 75 7.45 12.53 -1.19
N ARG A 76 7.26 11.71 -0.15
CA ARG A 76 8.02 10.47 0.05
C ARG A 76 7.61 9.38 -0.94
N SER A 77 8.57 8.55 -1.34
CA SER A 77 8.33 7.33 -2.11
C SER A 77 8.12 6.10 -1.22
N ALA A 78 8.46 6.20 0.06
CA ALA A 78 8.24 5.14 1.04
C ALA A 78 6.80 5.15 1.55
N ARG A 79 6.22 3.97 1.78
CA ARG A 79 4.92 3.78 2.43
C ARG A 79 5.12 3.48 3.90
N LEU A 80 4.21 3.97 4.72
CA LEU A 80 4.24 3.78 6.15
C LEU A 80 3.02 2.97 6.59
N THR A 81 3.25 1.96 7.42
CA THR A 81 2.16 1.26 8.10
C THR A 81 2.44 1.25 9.59
N TYR A 82 1.52 1.81 10.37
CA TYR A 82 1.61 1.81 11.82
C TYR A 82 0.47 1.00 12.43
N ASP A 83 0.81 0.04 13.29
CA ASP A 83 -0.13 -0.75 14.08
C ASP A 83 0.35 -0.89 15.52
N ARG A 84 -0.30 -0.20 16.45
CA ARG A 84 -0.17 -0.36 17.90
C ARG A 84 1.26 -0.49 18.41
N GLY A 85 2.14 0.39 17.96
CA GLY A 85 3.52 0.45 18.39
C GLY A 85 4.54 -0.17 17.43
N ILE A 86 4.11 -0.74 16.33
CA ILE A 86 4.98 -1.19 15.24
C ILE A 86 4.83 -0.22 14.07
N LEU A 87 5.92 0.36 13.60
CA LEU A 87 5.99 1.14 12.38
C LEU A 87 6.81 0.38 11.35
N GLU A 88 6.21 0.03 10.23
CA GLU A 88 6.93 -0.42 9.04
C GLU A 88 7.06 0.71 8.02
N ILE A 89 8.27 0.86 7.50
CA ILE A 89 8.57 1.71 6.36
C ILE A 89 8.94 0.81 5.20
N THR A 90 8.12 0.83 4.16
CA THR A 90 8.26 -0.01 2.96
C THR A 90 8.68 0.84 1.79
N MET A 91 9.73 0.43 1.09
CA MET A 91 10.17 1.00 -0.19
C MET A 91 9.88 -0.03 -1.27
N PRO A 92 8.76 0.12 -2.01
CA PRO A 92 8.39 -0.79 -3.09
C PRO A 92 9.44 -0.76 -4.20
N LEU A 93 9.66 -1.91 -4.84
CA LEU A 93 10.48 -2.06 -6.03
C LEU A 93 9.59 -2.39 -7.23
N GLU A 94 10.18 -2.53 -8.41
CA GLU A 94 9.45 -2.69 -9.68
C GLU A 94 8.41 -3.82 -9.65
N ASP A 95 8.79 -5.03 -9.22
CA ASP A 95 7.86 -6.18 -9.19
C ASP A 95 6.64 -5.95 -8.27
N HIS A 96 6.86 -5.27 -7.14
CA HIS A 96 5.79 -4.91 -6.21
C HIS A 96 4.86 -3.86 -6.83
N GLU A 97 5.42 -2.74 -7.33
CA GLU A 97 4.64 -1.66 -7.94
C GLU A 97 3.87 -2.15 -9.15
N PHE A 98 4.49 -2.99 -9.99
CA PHE A 98 3.86 -3.58 -11.16
C PHE A 98 2.66 -4.47 -10.76
N ALA A 99 2.83 -5.35 -9.78
CA ALA A 99 1.74 -6.20 -9.30
C ALA A 99 0.61 -5.37 -8.66
N ALA A 100 0.94 -4.36 -7.84
CA ALA A 100 -0.04 -3.50 -7.20
C ALA A 100 -0.85 -2.69 -8.24
N GLU A 101 -0.19 -2.14 -9.25
CA GLU A 101 -0.83 -1.42 -10.35
C GLU A 101 -1.77 -2.35 -11.14
N LEU A 102 -1.29 -3.53 -11.55
CA LEU A 102 -2.10 -4.46 -12.34
C LEU A 102 -3.32 -4.99 -11.58
N ILE A 103 -3.18 -5.33 -10.29
CA ILE A 103 -4.32 -5.76 -9.47
C ILE A 103 -5.34 -4.60 -9.33
N GLY A 104 -4.84 -3.38 -9.16
CA GLY A 104 -5.69 -2.19 -9.14
C GLY A 104 -6.46 -1.98 -10.44
N ARG A 105 -5.82 -2.16 -11.60
CA ARG A 105 -6.46 -2.08 -12.93
C ARG A 105 -7.45 -3.22 -13.15
N PHE A 106 -7.11 -4.44 -12.75
CA PHE A 106 -8.02 -5.58 -12.80
C PHE A 106 -9.35 -5.26 -12.09
N ILE A 107 -9.29 -4.74 -10.85
CA ILE A 107 -10.47 -4.33 -10.09
C ILE A 107 -11.23 -3.21 -10.83
N TYR A 108 -10.51 -2.21 -11.31
CA TYR A 108 -11.11 -1.08 -12.05
C TYR A 108 -11.87 -1.55 -13.30
N PHE A 109 -11.30 -2.48 -14.06
CA PHE A 109 -11.95 -3.01 -15.26
C PHE A 109 -13.19 -3.83 -14.92
N LEU A 110 -13.15 -4.67 -13.87
CA LEU A 110 -14.33 -5.39 -13.39
C LEU A 110 -15.46 -4.42 -13.03
N VAL A 111 -15.18 -3.42 -12.20
CA VAL A 111 -16.17 -2.42 -11.78
C VAL A 111 -16.73 -1.64 -12.97
N SER A 112 -15.85 -1.27 -13.92
CA SER A 112 -16.23 -0.53 -15.13
C SER A 112 -17.18 -1.34 -16.03
N GLU A 113 -16.85 -2.61 -16.29
CA GLU A 113 -17.69 -3.47 -17.14
C GLU A 113 -19.02 -3.84 -16.46
N LEU A 114 -19.05 -3.91 -15.13
CA LEU A 114 -20.28 -4.11 -14.37
C LEU A 114 -21.15 -2.83 -14.26
N GLY A 115 -20.71 -1.71 -14.81
CA GLY A 115 -21.41 -0.44 -14.71
C GLY A 115 -21.53 0.11 -13.30
N GLN A 116 -20.68 -0.35 -12.38
CA GLN A 116 -20.67 0.10 -10.99
C GLN A 116 -19.84 1.38 -10.83
N ARG A 117 -20.01 2.05 -9.69
CA ARG A 117 -19.23 3.23 -9.35
C ARG A 117 -18.00 2.84 -8.54
N ILE A 118 -16.92 3.60 -8.69
CA ILE A 118 -15.69 3.39 -7.95
C ILE A 118 -15.06 4.72 -7.52
N LYS A 119 -14.46 4.73 -6.33
CA LYS A 119 -13.48 5.75 -5.92
C LYS A 119 -12.22 5.02 -5.47
N SER A 120 -11.16 5.17 -6.27
CA SER A 120 -9.84 4.61 -5.96
C SER A 120 -9.11 5.53 -5.00
N MET A 121 -8.63 4.98 -3.89
CA MET A 121 -7.85 5.70 -2.87
C MET A 121 -6.35 5.42 -2.99
N ARG A 122 -5.96 4.36 -3.70
CA ARG A 122 -4.56 3.92 -3.81
C ARG A 122 -3.91 3.80 -2.43
N SER A 123 -2.71 4.35 -2.28
CA SER A 123 -1.93 4.34 -1.04
C SER A 123 -2.25 5.50 -0.08
N THR A 124 -3.49 6.01 -0.11
CA THR A 124 -3.89 7.05 0.85
C THR A 124 -3.81 6.51 2.27
N THR A 125 -3.18 7.26 3.16
CA THR A 125 -3.08 6.93 4.58
C THR A 125 -4.46 6.84 5.21
N ILE A 126 -4.79 5.69 5.80
CA ILE A 126 -6.04 5.44 6.55
C ILE A 126 -5.75 5.69 8.04
N GLU A 127 -5.80 6.96 8.43
CA GLU A 127 -5.43 7.35 9.80
C GLU A 127 -6.60 7.15 10.78
N ARG A 128 -6.39 6.32 11.82
CA ARG A 128 -7.33 6.04 12.90
C ARG A 128 -6.61 6.09 14.24
N GLU A 129 -6.45 7.31 14.77
CA GLU A 129 -5.81 7.56 16.06
C GLU A 129 -6.53 6.82 17.20
N ASP A 130 -7.85 6.81 17.18
CA ASP A 130 -8.71 6.11 18.14
C ASP A 130 -8.43 4.61 18.22
N LEU A 131 -7.98 4.00 17.12
CA LEU A 131 -7.58 2.59 17.05
C LEU A 131 -6.07 2.39 17.22
N ASN A 132 -5.29 3.49 17.28
CA ASN A 132 -3.84 3.46 17.28
C ASN A 132 -3.27 2.74 16.05
N ARG A 133 -3.85 3.04 14.85
CA ARG A 133 -3.57 2.40 13.56
C ARG A 133 -3.56 3.40 12.42
N SER A 134 -2.62 3.23 11.50
CA SER A 134 -2.51 4.07 10.31
C SER A 134 -1.77 3.31 9.19
N PRO A 135 -2.46 2.50 8.38
CA PRO A 135 -1.88 1.87 7.20
C PRO A 135 -1.91 2.79 5.98
N GLU A 136 -0.94 2.55 5.10
CA GLU A 136 -0.95 2.99 3.70
C GLU A 136 -1.02 1.73 2.83
N PRO A 137 -2.23 1.29 2.41
CA PRO A 137 -2.39 0.10 1.58
C PRO A 137 -1.78 0.30 0.19
N ASP A 138 -1.55 -0.78 -0.54
CA ASP A 138 -1.15 -0.65 -1.94
C ASP A 138 -2.29 -0.14 -2.82
N ASN A 139 -3.51 -0.64 -2.57
CA ASN A 139 -4.74 -0.10 -3.16
C ASN A 139 -5.89 -0.19 -2.17
N ALA A 140 -6.80 0.80 -2.23
CA ALA A 140 -8.06 0.78 -1.52
C ALA A 140 -9.17 1.34 -2.41
N PHE A 141 -10.37 0.77 -2.30
CA PHE A 141 -11.49 1.11 -3.17
C PHE A 141 -12.80 1.26 -2.40
N TYR A 142 -13.52 2.32 -2.73
CA TYR A 142 -14.94 2.43 -2.44
C TYR A 142 -15.72 2.03 -3.69
N ILE A 143 -16.62 1.07 -3.56
CA ILE A 143 -17.49 0.52 -4.61
C ILE A 143 -18.95 0.63 -4.14
N THR A 144 -19.35 -0.17 -3.16
CA THR A 144 -20.66 -0.13 -2.54
C THR A 144 -20.89 1.17 -1.78
N ASN A 145 -19.90 1.59 -1.00
CA ASN A 145 -19.92 2.83 -0.22
C ASN A 145 -19.49 4.07 -1.03
N GLN A 146 -19.18 3.93 -2.33
CA GLN A 146 -18.76 5.03 -3.18
C GLN A 146 -19.69 6.26 -3.12
N PRO A 147 -21.04 6.10 -3.13
CA PRO A 147 -21.94 7.27 -3.07
C PRO A 147 -21.81 8.09 -1.79
N GLN A 148 -21.41 7.49 -0.68
CA GLN A 148 -21.26 8.18 0.62
C GLN A 148 -20.02 9.08 0.66
N VAL A 149 -19.02 8.80 -0.20
CA VAL A 149 -17.72 9.48 -0.21
C VAL A 149 -17.43 10.20 -1.53
N ALA A 150 -18.40 10.26 -2.44
CA ALA A 150 -18.24 10.87 -3.76
C ALA A 150 -18.04 12.39 -3.66
N GLY A 151 -17.15 12.94 -4.51
CA GLY A 151 -17.00 14.39 -4.69
C GLY A 151 -16.31 15.13 -3.53
N ARG A 152 -15.81 14.44 -2.52
CA ARG A 152 -15.14 15.04 -1.34
C ARG A 152 -13.96 14.22 -0.85
N THR A 153 -13.16 14.80 0.03
CA THR A 153 -12.14 14.07 0.79
C THR A 153 -12.81 13.14 1.81
N VAL A 154 -12.25 11.95 1.98
CA VAL A 154 -12.73 10.95 2.95
C VAL A 154 -12.25 11.32 4.34
N ASP A 155 -13.17 11.27 5.30
CA ASP A 155 -12.87 11.36 6.73
C ASP A 155 -12.91 9.95 7.33
N PHE A 156 -11.76 9.31 7.48
CA PHE A 156 -11.68 7.93 7.96
C PHE A 156 -12.16 7.72 9.41
N GLN A 157 -12.41 8.80 10.16
CA GLN A 157 -12.98 8.68 11.52
C GLN A 157 -14.50 8.56 11.48
N ASN A 158 -15.16 9.20 10.49
CA ASN A 158 -16.62 9.31 10.44
C ASN A 158 -17.24 8.61 9.22
N ASP A 159 -16.46 8.41 8.17
CA ASP A 159 -16.92 7.72 6.95
C ASP A 159 -16.78 6.20 7.08
N PRO A 160 -17.55 5.43 6.29
CA PRO A 160 -17.33 3.99 6.23
C PRO A 160 -15.90 3.69 5.75
N PRO A 161 -15.32 2.54 6.15
CA PRO A 161 -14.04 2.10 5.59
C PRO A 161 -14.15 1.83 4.09
N PRO A 162 -13.02 1.75 3.34
CA PRO A 162 -13.02 1.23 1.99
C PRO A 162 -13.67 -0.15 1.92
N ASP A 163 -14.40 -0.43 0.83
CA ASP A 163 -15.07 -1.72 0.64
C ASP A 163 -14.06 -2.85 0.38
N LEU A 164 -12.97 -2.53 -0.29
CA LEU A 164 -11.92 -3.47 -0.66
C LEU A 164 -10.54 -2.83 -0.49
N VAL A 165 -9.65 -3.55 0.19
CA VAL A 165 -8.23 -3.19 0.33
C VAL A 165 -7.37 -4.30 -0.28
N VAL A 166 -6.28 -3.91 -0.94
CA VAL A 166 -5.29 -4.82 -1.54
C VAL A 166 -3.91 -4.52 -0.97
N GLU A 167 -3.21 -5.58 -0.58
CA GLU A 167 -1.81 -5.54 -0.20
C GLU A 167 -0.98 -6.53 -1.03
N VAL A 168 0.16 -6.07 -1.51
CA VAL A 168 1.17 -6.87 -2.18
C VAL A 168 2.35 -7.02 -1.21
N ASP A 169 2.46 -8.16 -0.56
CA ASP A 169 3.48 -8.46 0.44
C ASP A 169 4.42 -9.55 -0.08
N ILE A 170 5.41 -9.18 -0.90
CA ILE A 170 6.40 -10.12 -1.46
C ILE A 170 7.42 -10.52 -0.41
N THR A 171 7.73 -9.63 0.53
CA THR A 171 8.62 -9.89 1.67
C THR A 171 7.86 -10.06 2.98
N HIS A 172 8.58 -10.47 4.03
CA HIS A 172 8.01 -10.62 5.36
C HIS A 172 7.60 -9.27 5.96
N THR A 173 6.44 -9.24 6.61
CA THR A 173 5.93 -8.10 7.41
C THR A 173 5.84 -8.49 8.88
N ASP A 174 6.20 -7.58 9.78
CA ASP A 174 6.05 -7.73 11.24
C ASP A 174 4.64 -7.34 11.70
N ILE A 175 3.83 -6.72 10.82
CA ILE A 175 2.47 -6.30 11.10
C ILE A 175 1.47 -7.39 10.68
N ASP A 176 0.58 -7.77 11.58
CA ASP A 176 -0.57 -8.62 11.26
C ASP A 176 -1.62 -7.82 10.47
N LYS A 177 -1.48 -7.84 9.13
CA LYS A 177 -2.38 -7.14 8.20
C LYS A 177 -3.84 -7.59 8.34
N LEU A 178 -4.11 -8.86 8.68
CA LEU A 178 -5.46 -9.35 8.90
C LEU A 178 -6.09 -8.68 10.14
N SER A 179 -5.38 -8.65 11.26
CA SER A 179 -5.84 -7.95 12.47
C SER A 179 -5.97 -6.45 12.25
N LEU A 180 -5.05 -5.85 11.48
CA LEU A 180 -5.04 -4.43 11.17
C LEU A 180 -6.31 -4.01 10.42
N TYR A 181 -6.58 -4.61 9.27
CA TYR A 181 -7.72 -4.24 8.42
C TYR A 181 -9.07 -4.72 8.98
N ALA A 182 -9.11 -5.84 9.73
CA ALA A 182 -10.30 -6.25 10.44
C ALA A 182 -10.74 -5.21 11.49
N ALA A 183 -9.79 -4.64 12.22
CA ALA A 183 -10.10 -3.60 13.21
C ALA A 183 -10.51 -2.26 12.59
N LEU A 184 -10.09 -1.98 11.35
CA LEU A 184 -10.57 -0.84 10.57
C LEU A 184 -11.96 -1.09 9.98
N GLY A 185 -12.48 -2.32 10.06
CA GLY A 185 -13.80 -2.69 9.56
C GLY A 185 -13.87 -2.86 8.04
N VAL A 186 -12.73 -3.05 7.36
CA VAL A 186 -12.69 -3.26 5.90
C VAL A 186 -13.40 -4.56 5.54
N PRO A 187 -14.48 -4.54 4.73
CA PRO A 187 -15.29 -5.74 4.47
C PRO A 187 -14.55 -6.83 3.70
N GLU A 188 -13.71 -6.45 2.74
CA GLU A 188 -12.96 -7.37 1.89
C GLU A 188 -11.49 -6.98 1.82
N PHE A 189 -10.62 -7.98 1.97
CA PHE A 189 -9.17 -7.79 1.92
C PHE A 189 -8.51 -8.80 0.99
N TRP A 190 -7.73 -8.31 0.04
CA TRP A 190 -6.95 -9.11 -0.88
C TRP A 190 -5.47 -9.01 -0.55
N ARG A 191 -4.81 -10.16 -0.50
CA ARG A 191 -3.38 -10.24 -0.28
C ARG A 191 -2.71 -11.03 -1.39
N PHE A 192 -1.68 -10.45 -2.00
CA PHE A 192 -0.87 -11.10 -3.03
C PHE A 192 0.60 -11.10 -2.61
N ASN A 193 1.24 -12.27 -2.59
CA ASN A 193 2.64 -12.44 -2.17
C ASN A 193 3.62 -12.62 -3.33
N GLY A 194 3.23 -12.22 -4.54
CA GLY A 194 4.00 -12.42 -5.77
C GLY A 194 3.72 -13.75 -6.46
N LYS A 195 3.04 -14.68 -5.79
CA LYS A 195 2.70 -16.03 -6.32
C LYS A 195 1.27 -16.43 -6.01
N GLU A 196 0.81 -16.20 -4.81
CA GLU A 196 -0.48 -16.63 -4.30
C GLU A 196 -1.36 -15.41 -4.01
N TRP A 197 -2.58 -15.45 -4.53
CA TRP A 197 -3.63 -14.49 -4.23
C TRP A 197 -4.61 -15.08 -3.23
N ARG A 198 -4.76 -14.41 -2.08
CA ARG A 198 -5.72 -14.77 -1.05
C ARG A 198 -6.77 -13.68 -0.91
N ILE A 199 -8.01 -14.11 -0.81
CA ILE A 199 -9.19 -13.24 -0.64
C ILE A 199 -9.75 -13.51 0.75
N TYR A 200 -10.05 -12.44 1.49
CA TYR A 200 -10.60 -12.53 2.83
C TYR A 200 -11.86 -11.68 2.95
N GLN A 201 -12.89 -12.23 3.59
CA GLN A 201 -14.12 -11.54 3.95
C GLN A 201 -14.17 -11.32 5.46
N LEU A 202 -14.54 -10.12 5.89
CA LEU A 202 -14.73 -9.79 7.30
C LEU A 202 -16.06 -10.38 7.79
N GLN A 203 -16.00 -11.27 8.79
CA GLN A 203 -17.16 -11.91 9.40
C GLN A 203 -16.99 -11.91 10.92
N GLY A 204 -17.92 -11.31 11.66
CA GLY A 204 -17.86 -11.27 13.12
C GLY A 204 -16.57 -10.66 13.69
N GLY A 205 -16.00 -9.63 12.99
CA GLY A 205 -14.78 -8.94 13.41
C GLY A 205 -13.47 -9.68 13.10
N ARG A 206 -13.52 -10.76 12.33
CA ARG A 206 -12.35 -11.54 11.89
C ARG A 206 -12.45 -11.87 10.40
N TYR A 207 -11.29 -11.97 9.74
CA TYR A 207 -11.26 -12.41 8.35
C TYR A 207 -11.39 -13.93 8.23
N GLN A 208 -12.23 -14.34 7.26
CA GLN A 208 -12.34 -15.70 6.77
C GLN A 208 -11.81 -15.72 5.33
N GLU A 209 -10.94 -16.67 5.01
CA GLU A 209 -10.46 -16.84 3.65
C GLU A 209 -11.57 -17.39 2.76
N CYS A 210 -11.72 -16.84 1.54
CA CYS A 210 -12.74 -17.18 0.56
C CYS A 210 -12.11 -17.65 -0.74
N ASP A 211 -12.81 -18.55 -1.45
CA ASP A 211 -12.40 -18.99 -2.79
C ASP A 211 -12.74 -17.96 -3.86
N THR A 212 -13.77 -17.14 -3.63
CA THR A 212 -14.21 -16.09 -4.54
C THR A 212 -14.35 -14.75 -3.81
N SER A 213 -14.21 -13.65 -4.55
CA SER A 213 -14.43 -12.31 -4.04
C SER A 213 -15.92 -12.07 -3.71
N PRO A 214 -16.27 -11.61 -2.51
CA PRO A 214 -17.63 -11.15 -2.22
C PRO A 214 -18.09 -10.01 -3.13
N THR A 215 -17.19 -9.11 -3.51
CA THR A 215 -17.48 -8.01 -4.44
C THR A 215 -17.65 -8.49 -5.88
N PHE A 216 -16.92 -9.55 -6.28
CA PHE A 216 -16.94 -10.09 -7.65
C PHE A 216 -17.14 -11.61 -7.63
N PRO A 217 -18.32 -12.12 -7.18
CA PRO A 217 -18.51 -13.55 -6.90
C PRO A 217 -18.44 -14.45 -8.14
N PHE A 218 -18.60 -13.88 -9.34
CA PHE A 218 -18.50 -14.60 -10.62
C PHE A 218 -17.06 -14.71 -11.14
N VAL A 219 -16.08 -14.04 -10.50
CA VAL A 219 -14.69 -14.00 -10.96
C VAL A 219 -13.88 -15.10 -10.26
N PRO A 220 -13.46 -16.15 -10.98
CA PRO A 220 -12.59 -17.18 -10.40
C PRO A 220 -11.17 -16.66 -10.20
N LYS A 221 -10.45 -17.22 -9.22
CA LYS A 221 -9.05 -16.82 -8.92
C LYS A 221 -8.12 -16.92 -10.14
N ASP A 222 -8.36 -17.90 -11.01
CA ASP A 222 -7.54 -18.09 -12.20
C ASP A 222 -7.56 -16.89 -13.14
N LYS A 223 -8.62 -16.08 -13.15
CA LYS A 223 -8.70 -14.89 -13.99
C LYS A 223 -7.72 -13.79 -13.60
N LEU A 224 -7.41 -13.62 -12.33
CA LEU A 224 -6.36 -12.69 -11.93
C LEU A 224 -4.97 -13.20 -12.39
N TYR A 225 -4.69 -14.50 -12.21
CA TYR A 225 -3.41 -15.07 -12.63
C TYR A 225 -3.23 -15.00 -14.16
N GLU A 226 -4.29 -15.29 -14.93
CA GLU A 226 -4.30 -15.13 -16.38
C GLU A 226 -4.01 -13.68 -16.77
N PHE A 227 -4.74 -12.73 -16.18
CA PHE A 227 -4.55 -11.30 -16.41
C PHE A 227 -3.12 -10.85 -16.09
N LEU A 228 -2.58 -11.21 -14.92
CA LEU A 228 -1.22 -10.85 -14.52
C LEU A 228 -0.16 -11.47 -15.47
N THR A 229 -0.40 -12.69 -15.96
CA THR A 229 0.51 -13.37 -16.88
C THR A 229 0.53 -12.71 -18.24
N LEU A 230 -0.64 -12.37 -18.80
CA LEU A 230 -0.76 -11.66 -20.07
C LEU A 230 -0.19 -10.24 -19.96
N ALA A 231 -0.51 -9.52 -18.89
CA ALA A 231 -0.06 -8.14 -18.70
C ALA A 231 1.47 -8.00 -18.58
N ARG A 232 2.18 -9.05 -18.18
CA ARG A 232 3.64 -9.08 -18.23
C ARG A 232 4.19 -9.04 -19.66
N GLN A 233 3.39 -9.41 -20.65
CA GLN A 233 3.77 -9.38 -22.08
C GLN A 233 3.20 -8.12 -22.73
N ASP A 234 1.90 -7.87 -22.56
CA ASP A 234 1.19 -6.71 -23.08
C ASP A 234 -0.02 -6.36 -22.19
N GLU A 235 0.07 -5.23 -21.51
CA GLU A 235 -0.98 -4.75 -20.60
C GLU A 235 -2.28 -4.41 -21.35
N ILE A 236 -2.19 -3.97 -22.61
CA ILE A 236 -3.36 -3.61 -23.42
C ILE A 236 -4.09 -4.87 -23.89
N GLU A 237 -3.35 -5.88 -24.32
CA GLU A 237 -3.93 -7.19 -24.67
C GLU A 237 -4.64 -7.81 -23.45
N ALA A 238 -3.99 -7.81 -22.29
CA ALA A 238 -4.57 -8.31 -21.05
C ALA A 238 -5.90 -7.60 -20.68
N GLU A 239 -5.95 -6.27 -20.82
CA GLU A 239 -7.19 -5.50 -20.62
C GLU A 239 -8.28 -5.93 -21.58
N GLN A 240 -7.99 -6.04 -22.87
CA GLN A 240 -8.97 -6.41 -23.91
C GLN A 240 -9.54 -7.82 -23.66
N VAL A 241 -8.69 -8.78 -23.31
CA VAL A 241 -9.08 -10.16 -22.97
C VAL A 241 -9.98 -10.16 -21.74
N LEU A 242 -9.60 -9.47 -20.67
CA LEU A 242 -10.39 -9.39 -19.45
C LEU A 242 -11.77 -8.77 -19.70
N ARG A 243 -11.84 -7.62 -20.38
CA ARG A 243 -13.10 -6.93 -20.69
C ARG A 243 -14.04 -7.79 -21.55
N SER A 244 -13.47 -8.48 -22.55
CA SER A 244 -14.25 -9.39 -23.40
C SER A 244 -14.83 -10.55 -22.61
N TRP A 245 -14.04 -11.13 -21.71
CA TRP A 245 -14.49 -12.20 -20.83
C TRP A 245 -15.61 -11.73 -19.89
N VAL A 246 -15.47 -10.57 -19.24
CA VAL A 246 -16.53 -10.03 -18.35
C VAL A 246 -17.83 -9.82 -19.10
N LYS A 247 -17.79 -9.22 -20.30
CA LYS A 247 -18.98 -9.01 -21.14
C LYS A 247 -19.69 -10.33 -21.48
N GLN A 248 -18.93 -11.37 -21.78
CA GLN A 248 -19.50 -12.70 -22.04
C GLN A 248 -20.18 -13.27 -20.78
N GLN A 249 -19.53 -13.16 -19.60
CA GLN A 249 -20.13 -13.63 -18.35
C GLN A 249 -21.47 -12.93 -18.03
N MET A 250 -21.56 -11.63 -18.32
CA MET A 250 -22.82 -10.86 -18.12
C MET A 250 -23.90 -11.25 -19.11
N GLN A 251 -23.57 -11.74 -20.31
CA GLN A 251 -24.54 -12.22 -21.29
C GLN A 251 -25.05 -13.64 -20.93
N ASP A 252 -24.16 -14.46 -20.39
CA ASP A 252 -24.48 -15.86 -20.04
C ASP A 252 -25.26 -15.96 -18.71
N ASN A 253 -25.18 -14.93 -17.86
CA ASN A 253 -25.82 -14.85 -16.53
C ASN A 253 -26.51 -13.48 -16.36
N PRO A 254 -27.62 -13.19 -17.11
CA PRO A 254 -28.31 -11.90 -17.10
C PRO A 254 -29.03 -11.58 -15.78
#